data_98ff088bace878caca9bf4b5a8584b69
#
_entry.id   98ff088bace878caca9bf4b5a8584b69
#
_cell.length_a   1.000
_cell.length_b   1.000
_cell.length_c   1.000
_cell.angle_alpha   90.00
_cell.angle_beta   90.00
_cell.angle_gamma   90.00
#
_symmetry.space_group_name_H-M   'P 1'
#
loop_
_entity.id
_entity.type
_entity.pdbx_description
1 polymer ?
#
loop_
_entity_poly.entity_id
_entity_poly.type
_entity_poly.pdbx_seq_one_letter_code
_entity_poly.pdbx_strand_id
1 'polypeptide(L)'
;MKSICSWLLIIIIFGCSQIEAPPNIILIMADDQGWGDVSYNGHPYLKTPNLDSMVKNGAVFTRFYSAGSVCSPTRASVMTGRHPERMGICGANCGHIQTEEITIAELVKQKGYRTGHFGKWHLGTLTKDILDAN
;
A
#
# COMPACT_ATOMS: atom_id res chain seq x y z
N MET A 1 -8.04 56.87 -46.81
CA MET A 1 -7.12 55.93 -46.24
C MET A 1 -7.68 55.52 -44.86
N LYS A 2 -8.32 54.36 -44.79
CA LYS A 2 -8.96 53.84 -43.57
C LYS A 2 -8.02 52.81 -42.92
N SER A 3 -7.48 53.16 -41.75
CA SER A 3 -6.65 52.31 -40.94
C SER A 3 -7.54 51.24 -40.28
N ILE A 4 -7.37 49.99 -40.64
CA ILE A 4 -8.03 48.83 -40.02
C ILE A 4 -7.15 48.42 -38.86
N CYS A 5 -7.55 48.82 -37.66
CA CYS A 5 -6.93 48.38 -36.41
C CYS A 5 -7.36 46.93 -36.14
N SER A 6 -6.47 46.00 -36.45
CA SER A 6 -6.71 44.56 -36.22
C SER A 6 -6.52 44.29 -34.74
N TRP A 7 -7.61 44.09 -34.02
CA TRP A 7 -7.59 43.63 -32.64
C TRP A 7 -7.34 42.14 -32.64
N LEU A 8 -6.09 41.75 -32.42
CA LEU A 8 -5.72 40.37 -32.13
C LEU A 8 -6.26 40.01 -30.75
N LEU A 9 -7.40 39.32 -30.75
CA LEU A 9 -7.99 38.77 -29.54
C LEU A 9 -7.16 37.53 -29.16
N ILE A 10 -6.20 37.71 -28.25
CA ILE A 10 -5.46 36.59 -27.65
C ILE A 10 -6.43 35.91 -26.68
N ILE A 11 -7.05 34.85 -27.15
CA ILE A 11 -7.80 33.94 -26.27
C ILE A 11 -6.76 33.15 -25.48
N ILE A 12 -6.46 33.63 -24.28
CA ILE A 12 -5.72 32.85 -23.31
C ILE A 12 -6.66 31.70 -22.87
N ILE A 13 -6.50 30.55 -23.49
CA ILE A 13 -7.14 29.32 -23.03
C ILE A 13 -6.43 28.97 -21.71
N PHE A 14 -6.98 29.45 -20.61
CA PHE A 14 -6.68 28.89 -19.31
C PHE A 14 -7.23 27.46 -19.31
N GLY A 15 -6.41 26.54 -19.76
CA GLY A 15 -6.64 25.13 -19.52
C GLY A 15 -6.67 24.93 -18.01
N CYS A 16 -7.85 24.87 -17.43
CA CYS A 16 -8.05 24.45 -16.06
C CYS A 16 -7.66 22.99 -16.01
N SER A 17 -6.37 22.69 -15.84
CA SER A 17 -5.94 21.35 -15.46
C SER A 17 -6.55 21.12 -14.08
N GLN A 18 -7.62 20.36 -14.03
CA GLN A 18 -8.13 19.87 -12.77
C GLN A 18 -6.99 19.03 -12.19
N ILE A 19 -6.37 19.53 -11.14
CA ILE A 19 -5.45 18.74 -10.33
C ILE A 19 -6.35 17.72 -9.63
N GLU A 20 -6.48 16.55 -10.23
CA GLU A 20 -7.18 15.44 -9.58
C GLU A 20 -6.51 15.19 -8.24
N ALA A 21 -7.31 15.19 -7.19
CA ALA A 21 -6.80 14.82 -5.88
C ALA A 21 -6.23 13.40 -5.95
N PRO A 22 -5.06 13.15 -5.35
CA PRO A 22 -4.47 11.82 -5.37
C PRO A 22 -5.43 10.81 -4.73
N PRO A 23 -5.53 9.58 -5.28
CA PRO A 23 -6.46 8.57 -4.78
C PRO A 23 -6.10 8.14 -3.36
N ASN A 24 -7.11 7.79 -2.56
CA ASN A 24 -6.86 7.13 -1.29
C ASN A 24 -6.28 5.73 -1.53
N ILE A 25 -5.32 5.32 -0.70
CA ILE A 25 -4.66 4.02 -0.79
C ILE A 25 -5.02 3.22 0.45
N ILE A 26 -5.65 2.06 0.25
CA ILE A 26 -5.98 1.12 1.34
C ILE A 26 -5.28 -0.20 1.03
N LEU A 27 -4.36 -0.60 1.90
CA LEU A 27 -3.71 -1.90 1.86
C LEU A 27 -4.35 -2.80 2.91
N ILE A 28 -4.90 -3.93 2.48
CA ILE A 28 -5.52 -4.91 3.36
C ILE A 28 -4.72 -6.20 3.27
N MET A 29 -4.20 -6.65 4.41
CA MET A 29 -3.48 -7.92 4.49
C MET A 29 -4.25 -8.87 5.39
N ALA A 30 -4.63 -10.02 4.86
CA ALA A 30 -5.16 -11.12 5.65
C ALA A 30 -4.05 -11.78 6.48
N ASP A 31 -4.38 -12.24 7.66
CA ASP A 31 -3.47 -12.94 8.56
C ASP A 31 -3.75 -14.45 8.49
N ASP A 32 -2.75 -15.22 8.05
CA ASP A 32 -2.79 -16.67 7.86
C ASP A 32 -3.95 -17.19 6.98
N GLN A 33 -4.40 -16.40 5.99
CA GLN A 33 -5.38 -16.83 5.00
C GLN A 33 -4.69 -17.65 3.90
N GLY A 34 -5.12 -18.87 3.72
CA GLY A 34 -4.67 -19.73 2.63
C GLY A 34 -5.24 -19.28 1.27
N TRP A 35 -4.56 -19.63 0.19
CA TRP A 35 -5.01 -19.34 -1.18
C TRP A 35 -6.41 -19.88 -1.48
N GLY A 36 -6.73 -21.04 -0.94
CA GLY A 36 -8.03 -21.69 -1.11
C GLY A 36 -9.14 -21.18 -0.17
N ASP A 37 -8.84 -20.28 0.78
CA ASP A 37 -9.77 -19.87 1.82
C ASP A 37 -10.71 -18.72 1.38
N VAL A 38 -11.00 -18.68 0.09
CA VAL A 38 -11.89 -17.70 -0.54
C VAL A 38 -12.81 -18.36 -1.57
N SER A 39 -14.04 -17.86 -1.69
CA SER A 39 -15.03 -18.47 -2.59
C SER A 39 -14.66 -18.35 -4.06
N TYR A 40 -14.01 -17.26 -4.47
CA TYR A 40 -13.60 -17.07 -5.87
C TYR A 40 -12.49 -18.03 -6.33
N ASN A 41 -11.77 -18.66 -5.40
CA ASN A 41 -10.82 -19.76 -5.69
C ASN A 41 -11.44 -21.16 -5.53
N GLY A 42 -12.77 -21.25 -5.40
CA GLY A 42 -13.50 -22.51 -5.39
C GLY A 42 -13.66 -23.16 -4.02
N HIS A 43 -13.50 -22.41 -2.92
CA HIS A 43 -13.74 -23.00 -1.59
C HIS A 43 -15.20 -23.48 -1.47
N PRO A 44 -15.44 -24.75 -1.07
CA PRO A 44 -16.79 -25.34 -1.16
C PRO A 44 -17.78 -24.76 -0.14
N TYR A 45 -17.31 -24.25 0.98
CA TYR A 45 -18.17 -23.80 2.09
C TYR A 45 -18.03 -22.33 2.43
N LEU A 46 -16.83 -21.77 2.35
CA LEU A 46 -16.60 -20.35 2.67
C LEU A 46 -17.27 -19.45 1.62
N LYS A 47 -17.91 -18.41 2.13
CA LYS A 47 -18.53 -17.35 1.31
C LYS A 47 -17.82 -16.04 1.58
N THR A 48 -17.18 -15.49 0.55
CA THR A 48 -16.44 -14.23 0.61
C THR A 48 -16.97 -13.22 -0.41
N PRO A 49 -18.25 -12.81 -0.31
CA PRO A 49 -18.92 -12.05 -1.37
C PRO A 49 -18.26 -10.71 -1.67
N ASN A 50 -17.67 -10.06 -0.67
CA ASN A 50 -16.98 -8.79 -0.87
C ASN A 50 -15.66 -8.98 -1.63
N LEU A 51 -14.87 -10.02 -1.31
CA LEU A 51 -13.67 -10.36 -2.06
C LEU A 51 -14.01 -10.80 -3.49
N ASP A 52 -15.07 -11.59 -3.66
CA ASP A 52 -15.58 -11.98 -4.97
C ASP A 52 -15.97 -10.76 -5.82
N SER A 53 -16.57 -9.74 -5.20
CA SER A 53 -16.91 -8.48 -5.87
C SER A 53 -15.66 -7.70 -6.26
N MET A 54 -14.63 -7.66 -5.41
CA MET A 54 -13.35 -7.03 -5.74
C MET A 54 -12.67 -7.71 -6.93
N VAL A 55 -12.70 -9.04 -6.98
CA VAL A 55 -12.18 -9.84 -8.10
C VAL A 55 -12.89 -9.49 -9.41
N LYS A 56 -14.22 -9.31 -9.38
CA LYS A 56 -15.01 -8.97 -10.57
C LYS A 56 -14.75 -7.56 -11.09
N ASN A 57 -14.41 -6.63 -10.21
CA ASN A 57 -14.30 -5.21 -10.53
C ASN A 57 -12.84 -4.70 -10.55
N GLY A 58 -11.88 -5.56 -10.24
CA GLY A 58 -10.47 -5.21 -10.13
C GLY A 58 -9.56 -6.15 -10.91
N ALA A 59 -8.28 -6.12 -10.59
CA ALA A 59 -7.26 -7.01 -11.15
C ALA A 59 -6.91 -8.11 -10.14
N VAL A 60 -6.75 -9.33 -10.63
CA VAL A 60 -6.35 -10.49 -9.83
C VAL A 60 -4.98 -10.99 -10.31
N PHE A 61 -4.05 -11.07 -9.39
CA PHE A 61 -2.73 -11.63 -9.65
C PHE A 61 -2.69 -13.09 -9.20
N THR A 62 -2.85 -14.02 -10.14
CA THR A 62 -2.95 -15.45 -9.85
C THR A 62 -1.64 -16.10 -9.41
N ARG A 63 -0.51 -15.42 -9.63
CA ARG A 63 0.84 -15.88 -9.27
C ARG A 63 1.57 -14.82 -8.43
N PHE A 64 0.90 -14.29 -7.44
CA PHE A 64 1.48 -13.36 -6.51
C PHE A 64 1.67 -14.06 -5.16
N TYR A 65 2.92 -14.20 -4.75
CA TYR A 65 3.29 -14.99 -3.58
C TYR A 65 3.74 -14.11 -2.44
N SER A 66 3.46 -14.54 -1.20
CA SER A 66 4.03 -13.90 -0.02
C SER A 66 5.54 -14.10 0.01
N ALA A 67 6.27 -13.13 0.54
CA ALA A 67 7.73 -13.18 0.61
C ALA A 67 8.27 -14.16 1.67
N GLY A 68 7.39 -14.67 2.52
CA GLY A 68 7.72 -15.68 3.53
C GLY A 68 6.48 -16.48 3.92
N SER A 69 6.69 -17.62 4.54
CA SER A 69 5.62 -18.53 4.97
C SER A 69 4.98 -18.15 6.31
N VAL A 70 5.48 -17.10 6.97
CA VAL A 70 5.04 -16.65 8.29
C VAL A 70 4.88 -15.14 8.35
N CYS A 71 4.29 -14.66 9.44
CA CYS A 71 3.79 -13.30 9.62
C CYS A 71 4.84 -12.19 9.38
N SER A 72 5.87 -12.10 10.23
CA SER A 72 6.81 -10.96 10.22
C SER A 72 7.58 -10.79 8.91
N PRO A 73 8.14 -11.84 8.28
CA PRO A 73 8.82 -11.69 7.00
C PRO A 73 7.92 -11.09 5.91
N THR A 74 6.71 -11.62 5.76
CA THR A 74 5.75 -11.12 4.77
C THR A 74 5.33 -9.68 5.06
N ARG A 75 5.07 -9.36 6.33
CA ARG A 75 4.69 -8.00 6.74
C ARG A 75 5.80 -7.00 6.45
N ALA A 76 7.04 -7.34 6.78
CA ALA A 76 8.20 -6.51 6.50
C ALA A 76 8.35 -6.23 4.99
N SER A 77 8.19 -7.26 4.16
CA SER A 77 8.25 -7.11 2.71
C SER A 77 7.15 -6.21 2.16
N VAL A 78 5.92 -6.34 2.65
CA VAL A 78 4.81 -5.47 2.23
C VAL A 78 5.07 -4.01 2.61
N MET A 79 5.62 -3.79 3.80
CA MET A 79 5.90 -2.42 4.28
C MET A 79 7.05 -1.75 3.55
N THR A 80 8.06 -2.50 3.09
CA THR A 80 9.32 -1.94 2.59
C THR A 80 9.60 -2.23 1.11
N GLY A 81 8.89 -3.21 0.51
CA GLY A 81 9.20 -3.72 -0.83
C GLY A 81 10.50 -4.52 -0.91
N ARG A 82 11.13 -4.87 0.23
CA ARG A 82 12.40 -5.59 0.29
C ARG A 82 12.22 -7.06 0.71
N HIS A 83 13.15 -7.90 0.27
CA HIS A 83 13.17 -9.29 0.72
C HIS A 83 13.48 -9.37 2.22
N PRO A 84 12.71 -10.14 3.01
CA PRO A 84 12.77 -10.09 4.48
C PRO A 84 14.14 -10.51 5.05
N GLU A 85 14.83 -11.46 4.44
CA GLU A 85 16.17 -11.87 4.89
C GLU A 85 17.21 -10.75 4.80
N ARG A 86 17.05 -9.83 3.85
CA ARG A 86 17.92 -8.65 3.73
C ARG A 86 17.76 -7.67 4.89
N MET A 87 16.67 -7.77 5.62
CA MET A 87 16.36 -7.00 6.82
C MET A 87 16.62 -7.80 8.12
N GLY A 88 17.14 -9.02 8.02
CA GLY A 88 17.33 -9.91 9.16
C GLY A 88 16.03 -10.46 9.77
N ILE A 89 14.92 -10.41 9.02
CA ILE A 89 13.61 -10.89 9.48
C ILE A 89 13.33 -12.24 8.82
N CYS A 90 13.90 -13.30 9.40
CA CYS A 90 13.86 -14.65 8.82
C CYS A 90 12.68 -15.51 9.31
N GLY A 91 11.94 -15.07 10.32
CA GLY A 91 10.83 -15.82 10.89
C GLY A 91 9.90 -14.95 11.73
N ALA A 92 8.79 -15.53 12.15
CA ALA A 92 7.92 -14.89 13.13
C ALA A 92 8.68 -14.72 14.45
N ASN A 93 8.66 -13.51 15.01
CA ASN A 93 9.45 -13.15 16.21
C ASN A 93 10.98 -13.27 16.04
N CYS A 94 11.48 -13.31 14.81
CA CYS A 94 12.90 -13.30 14.49
C CYS A 94 13.24 -11.98 13.81
N GLY A 95 14.01 -11.15 14.47
CA GLY A 95 14.33 -9.80 14.02
C GLY A 95 13.16 -8.80 14.18
N HIS A 96 13.43 -7.58 13.82
CA HIS A 96 12.46 -6.48 13.79
C HIS A 96 12.83 -5.53 12.65
N ILE A 97 11.88 -4.73 12.21
CA ILE A 97 12.15 -3.71 11.20
C ILE A 97 13.08 -2.64 11.79
N GLN A 98 14.17 -2.38 11.09
CA GLN A 98 15.14 -1.36 11.52
C GLN A 98 14.62 0.03 11.17
N THR A 99 15.05 1.04 11.92
CA THR A 99 14.63 2.44 11.72
C THR A 99 15.12 3.03 10.40
N GLU A 100 16.16 2.45 9.81
CA GLU A 100 16.73 2.84 8.52
C GLU A 100 15.92 2.31 7.32
N GLU A 101 15.00 1.38 7.57
CA GLU A 101 14.14 0.86 6.52
C GLU A 101 13.02 1.86 6.19
N ILE A 102 12.96 2.25 4.94
CA ILE A 102 11.93 3.16 4.46
C ILE A 102 10.66 2.38 4.17
N THR A 103 9.60 2.72 4.85
CA THR A 103 8.29 2.08 4.66
C THR A 103 7.45 2.78 3.60
N ILE A 104 6.47 2.06 3.04
CA ILE A 104 5.49 2.66 2.13
C ILE A 104 4.76 3.85 2.78
N ALA A 105 4.51 3.79 4.09
CA ALA A 105 3.86 4.88 4.83
C ALA A 105 4.70 6.17 4.79
N GLU A 106 6.01 6.05 4.97
CA GLU A 106 6.93 7.20 4.86
C GLU A 106 7.01 7.74 3.45
N LEU A 107 7.05 6.86 2.44
CA LEU A 107 7.09 7.27 1.03
C LEU A 107 5.84 8.06 0.63
N VAL A 108 4.64 7.58 0.97
CA VAL A 108 3.41 8.29 0.62
C VAL A 108 3.24 9.56 1.45
N LYS A 109 3.74 9.57 2.70
CA LYS A 109 3.75 10.79 3.53
C LYS A 109 4.54 11.93 2.87
N GLN A 110 5.65 11.63 2.19
CA GLN A 110 6.42 12.62 1.41
C GLN A 110 5.61 13.21 0.25
N LYS A 111 4.55 12.54 -0.19
CA LYS A 111 3.60 13.00 -1.22
C LYS A 111 2.36 13.68 -0.64
N GLY A 112 2.37 14.01 0.65
CA GLY A 112 1.29 14.73 1.32
C GLY A 112 0.16 13.83 1.84
N TYR A 113 0.28 12.51 1.76
CA TYR A 113 -0.70 11.62 2.34
C TYR A 113 -0.65 11.62 3.87
N ARG A 114 -1.80 11.44 4.48
CA ARG A 114 -1.89 11.04 5.90
C ARG A 114 -1.88 9.52 5.95
N THR A 115 -1.13 8.97 6.87
CA THR A 115 -0.97 7.52 7.00
C THR A 115 -1.49 7.02 8.33
N GLY A 116 -1.97 5.79 8.37
CA GLY A 116 -2.43 5.11 9.57
C GLY A 116 -2.25 3.61 9.42
N HIS A 117 -1.92 2.94 10.51
CA HIS A 117 -1.84 1.49 10.60
C HIS A 117 -2.87 1.01 11.63
N PHE A 118 -3.61 -0.03 11.27
CA PHE A 118 -4.65 -0.60 12.10
C PHE A 118 -4.50 -2.12 12.12
N GLY A 119 -4.51 -2.72 13.31
CA GLY A 119 -4.40 -4.16 13.50
C GLY A 119 -2.99 -4.64 13.78
N LYS A 120 -2.69 -5.87 13.39
CA LYS A 120 -1.44 -6.57 13.73
C LYS A 120 -0.22 -5.96 13.05
N TRP A 121 0.74 -5.49 13.85
CA TRP A 121 2.04 -5.00 13.38
C TRP A 121 3.06 -6.13 13.17
N HIS A 122 3.50 -6.76 14.21
CA HIS A 122 4.41 -7.91 14.26
C HIS A 122 5.76 -7.69 13.57
N LEU A 123 6.28 -6.46 13.60
CA LEU A 123 7.60 -6.09 13.04
C LEU A 123 8.52 -5.53 14.13
N GLY A 124 8.30 -5.92 15.34
CA GLY A 124 9.01 -5.52 16.53
C GLY A 124 8.08 -5.41 17.72
N THR A 125 8.64 -5.32 18.90
CA THR A 125 7.93 -5.09 20.16
C THR A 125 8.33 -3.74 20.72
N LEU A 126 7.40 -3.07 21.38
CA LEU A 126 7.72 -1.89 22.19
C LEU A 126 8.48 -2.37 23.42
N THR A 127 9.77 -2.10 23.46
CA THR A 127 10.59 -2.29 24.65
C THR A 127 10.64 -1.01 25.45
N LYS A 128 10.98 -1.13 26.74
CA LYS A 128 11.15 0.04 27.60
C LYS A 128 12.16 1.04 27.02
N ASP A 129 13.23 0.51 26.43
CA ASP A 129 14.31 1.31 25.85
C ASP A 129 13.84 2.16 24.65
N ILE A 130 12.85 1.66 23.87
CA ILE A 130 12.23 2.42 22.77
C ILE A 130 11.28 3.48 23.33
N LEU A 131 10.59 3.20 24.42
CA LEU A 131 9.68 4.15 25.07
C LEU A 131 10.46 5.29 25.76
N ASP A 132 11.64 5.00 26.26
CA ASP A 132 12.50 5.98 26.94
C ASP A 132 13.35 6.81 25.96
N ALA A 133 13.39 6.46 24.69
CA ALA A 133 14.14 7.16 23.63
C ALA A 133 13.39 8.34 22.97
N ASN A 134 12.14 8.58 23.35
CA ASN A 134 11.30 9.70 22.94
C ASN A 134 10.97 10.55 24.17
#